data_e04ebfb862788fb9067e9a0ad0a90461
#
_entry.id   e04ebfb862788fb9067e9a0ad0a90461
#
_cell.length_a   1.000
_cell.length_b   1.000
_cell.length_c   1.000
_cell.angle_alpha   90.00
_cell.angle_beta   90.00
_cell.angle_gamma   90.00
#
_symmetry.space_group_name_H-M   'P 1'
#
loop_
_entity.id
_entity.type
_entity.pdbx_description
1 polymer ?
#
loop_
_entity_poly.entity_id
_entity_poly.type
_entity_poly.pdbx_seq_one_letter_code
_entity_poly.pdbx_strand_id
1 'polypeptide(L)'
;SDDYPALTESLIESFVSFIFRFDIDNLYLQNPPDSITKHIEELSSAEHAIERQDYKVLDMVMLREIKREFPNVIIGQPAAQRQIIGTLYDVAKGRFNKPCVMLFYGNTGIGKTETAKYIAEKLNERLFRKQFSMLHSEEFTSYLFGGKHNQNSFAKELLERESNVILLDEFDKPNPVFYSAFYQLFDEGVFADKNF
;
A
#
# COMPACT_ATOMS: atom_id res chain seq x y z
N SER A 1 -17.59 -3.54 10.36
CA SER A 1 -17.94 -2.71 9.21
C SER A 1 -16.78 -1.80 8.90
N ASP A 2 -16.31 -1.84 7.67
CA ASP A 2 -15.07 -1.22 7.22
C ASP A 2 -15.22 0.27 6.85
N ASP A 3 -16.26 0.96 7.32
CA ASP A 3 -16.63 2.29 6.87
C ASP A 3 -16.45 3.38 7.93
N TYR A 4 -15.26 3.46 8.55
CA TYR A 4 -14.91 4.63 9.38
C TYR A 4 -15.03 5.96 8.62
N PRO A 5 -14.69 6.05 7.33
CA PRO A 5 -14.86 7.28 6.55
C PRO A 5 -16.31 7.76 6.40
N ALA A 6 -17.28 6.90 6.65
CA ALA A 6 -18.70 7.27 6.65
C ALA A 6 -19.15 7.93 7.96
N LEU A 7 -18.33 7.88 9.00
CA LEU A 7 -18.64 8.48 10.31
C LEU A 7 -18.28 9.97 10.29
N THR A 8 -19.18 10.79 10.83
CA THR A 8 -18.88 12.20 11.08
C THR A 8 -17.88 12.33 12.24
N GLU A 9 -17.11 13.41 12.28
CA GLU A 9 -16.14 13.68 13.36
C GLU A 9 -16.77 13.54 14.76
N SER A 10 -17.99 14.06 14.94
CA SER A 10 -18.72 13.94 16.20
C SER A 10 -19.16 12.51 16.54
N LEU A 11 -19.38 11.65 15.54
CA LEU A 11 -19.64 10.23 15.76
C LEU A 11 -18.38 9.48 16.11
N ILE A 12 -17.24 9.83 15.54
CA ILE A 12 -15.94 9.25 15.89
C ILE A 12 -15.60 9.60 17.35
N GLU A 13 -15.76 10.85 17.78
CA GLU A 13 -15.54 11.29 19.15
C GLU A 13 -16.47 10.60 20.16
N SER A 14 -17.73 10.37 19.77
CA SER A 14 -18.71 9.71 20.63
C SER A 14 -18.71 8.18 20.53
N PHE A 15 -18.03 7.61 19.54
CA PHE A 15 -18.05 6.19 19.21
C PHE A 15 -17.65 5.31 20.40
N VAL A 16 -16.53 5.64 21.03
CA VAL A 16 -16.01 4.87 22.16
C VAL A 16 -16.98 4.95 23.35
N SER A 17 -17.45 6.15 23.68
CA SER A 17 -18.44 6.36 24.75
C SER A 17 -19.79 5.68 24.46
N PHE A 18 -20.16 5.53 23.19
CA PHE A 18 -21.34 4.80 22.76
C PHE A 18 -21.17 3.30 22.95
N ILE A 19 -20.04 2.74 22.52
CA ILE A 19 -19.74 1.31 22.60
C ILE A 19 -19.67 0.85 24.04
N PHE A 20 -19.06 1.61 24.94
CA PHE A 20 -18.96 1.27 26.36
C PHE A 20 -20.32 1.27 27.12
N ARG A 21 -21.44 1.64 26.46
CA ARG A 21 -22.79 1.45 27.01
C ARG A 21 -23.31 0.04 26.83
N PHE A 22 -22.66 -0.77 26.01
CA PHE A 22 -23.03 -2.15 25.74
C PHE A 22 -22.07 -3.07 26.50
N ASP A 23 -22.61 -4.19 26.97
CA ASP A 23 -21.81 -5.26 27.55
C ASP A 23 -21.21 -6.07 26.39
N ILE A 24 -19.96 -5.74 26.01
CA ILE A 24 -19.27 -6.29 24.85
C ILE A 24 -18.08 -7.10 25.34
N ASP A 25 -18.08 -8.40 25.06
CA ASP A 25 -16.98 -9.29 25.42
C ASP A 25 -15.72 -9.02 24.59
N ASN A 26 -15.87 -8.75 23.29
CA ASN A 26 -14.75 -8.52 22.37
C ASN A 26 -15.11 -7.44 21.36
N LEU A 27 -14.20 -6.50 21.15
CA LEU A 27 -14.28 -5.45 20.13
C LEU A 27 -13.13 -5.61 19.14
N TYR A 28 -13.45 -5.81 17.88
CA TYR A 28 -12.48 -5.89 16.80
C TYR A 28 -12.55 -4.63 15.93
N LEU A 29 -11.43 -3.94 15.80
CA LEU A 29 -11.32 -2.73 14.98
C LEU A 29 -10.23 -2.95 13.93
N GLN A 30 -10.54 -2.63 12.68
CA GLN A 30 -9.59 -2.67 11.57
C GLN A 30 -9.26 -1.26 11.14
N ASN A 31 -7.97 -0.89 11.15
CA ASN A 31 -7.47 0.43 10.79
C ASN A 31 -8.29 1.58 11.43
N PRO A 32 -8.52 1.58 12.74
CA PRO A 32 -9.28 2.64 13.39
C PRO A 32 -8.51 3.97 13.31
N PRO A 33 -9.23 5.10 13.18
CA PRO A 33 -8.61 6.41 13.35
C PRO A 33 -7.85 6.53 14.68
N ASP A 34 -6.75 7.29 14.68
CA ASP A 34 -5.92 7.49 15.88
C ASP A 34 -6.70 8.00 17.10
N SER A 35 -7.72 8.82 16.87
CA SER A 35 -8.60 9.32 17.92
C SER A 35 -9.38 8.20 18.63
N ILE A 36 -9.86 7.21 17.87
CA ILE A 36 -10.55 6.04 18.44
C ILE A 36 -9.55 5.20 19.24
N THR A 37 -8.37 4.93 18.69
CA THR A 37 -7.33 4.15 19.37
C THR A 37 -6.95 4.77 20.70
N LYS A 38 -6.64 6.07 20.72
CA LYS A 38 -6.30 6.80 21.94
C LYS A 38 -7.40 6.78 22.99
N HIS A 39 -8.66 7.01 22.56
CA HIS A 39 -9.80 6.97 23.49
C HIS A 39 -10.02 5.56 24.11
N ILE A 40 -9.79 4.51 23.33
CA ILE A 40 -9.87 3.14 23.86
C ILE A 40 -8.77 2.90 24.88
N GLU A 41 -7.54 3.32 24.60
CA GLU A 41 -6.40 3.21 25.52
C GLU A 41 -6.63 3.98 26.82
N GLU A 42 -7.26 5.15 26.75
CA GLU A 42 -7.56 6.00 27.92
C GLU A 42 -8.71 5.46 28.79
N LEU A 43 -9.74 4.88 28.16
CA LEU A 43 -10.96 4.49 28.87
C LEU A 43 -11.01 3.00 29.24
N SER A 44 -10.20 2.17 28.61
CA SER A 44 -10.24 0.72 28.88
C SER A 44 -9.09 0.31 29.79
N SER A 45 -9.45 -0.33 30.92
CA SER A 45 -8.55 -1.19 31.68
C SER A 45 -8.42 -2.59 31.05
N ALA A 46 -9.04 -2.82 29.90
CA ALA A 46 -9.04 -4.09 29.19
C ALA A 46 -7.70 -4.35 28.50
N GLU A 47 -7.27 -5.60 28.49
CA GLU A 47 -6.15 -6.00 27.67
C GLU A 47 -6.51 -5.79 26.18
N HIS A 48 -5.69 -5.02 25.48
CA HIS A 48 -5.83 -4.82 24.04
C HIS A 48 -4.61 -5.41 23.32
N ALA A 49 -4.87 -6.12 22.23
CA ALA A 49 -3.85 -6.63 21.34
C ALA A 49 -3.91 -5.85 20.03
N ILE A 50 -2.79 -5.28 19.61
CA ILE A 50 -2.64 -4.64 18.31
C ILE A 50 -1.97 -5.65 17.38
N GLU A 51 -2.74 -6.20 16.44
CA GLU A 51 -2.19 -7.00 15.35
C GLU A 51 -1.84 -6.06 14.19
N ARG A 52 -0.60 -6.14 13.71
CA ARG A 52 -0.15 -5.41 12.54
C ARG A 52 0.08 -6.35 11.39
N GLN A 53 -0.21 -5.89 10.17
CA GLN A 53 0.10 -6.63 8.96
C GLN A 53 1.60 -6.79 8.82
N ASP A 54 2.08 -8.02 8.89
CA ASP A 54 3.49 -8.35 8.64
C ASP A 54 3.71 -8.61 7.15
N TYR A 55 4.35 -7.64 6.49
CA TYR A 55 4.76 -7.80 5.11
C TYR A 55 6.03 -8.64 4.99
N LYS A 56 6.08 -9.48 3.96
CA LYS A 56 7.29 -10.24 3.67
C LYS A 56 8.43 -9.31 3.26
N VAL A 57 9.57 -9.55 3.85
CA VAL A 57 10.80 -8.83 3.52
C VAL A 57 11.63 -9.74 2.61
N LEU A 58 12.08 -9.17 1.49
CA LEU A 58 12.99 -9.86 0.58
C LEU A 58 14.32 -10.20 1.28
N ASP A 59 14.68 -11.46 1.31
CA ASP A 59 15.94 -11.91 1.84
C ASP A 59 16.91 -12.38 0.73
N MET A 60 18.13 -12.75 1.12
CA MET A 60 19.16 -13.19 0.18
C MET A 60 18.89 -14.58 -0.43
N VAL A 61 18.06 -15.40 0.20
CA VAL A 61 17.68 -16.72 -0.32
C VAL A 61 16.68 -16.51 -1.46
N MET A 62 15.61 -15.75 -1.20
CA MET A 62 14.62 -15.37 -2.19
C MET A 62 15.26 -14.64 -3.39
N LEU A 63 16.20 -13.73 -3.13
CA LEU A 63 16.91 -13.04 -4.20
C LEU A 63 17.70 -13.97 -5.12
N ARG A 64 18.36 -15.01 -4.56
CA ARG A 64 19.08 -16.01 -5.36
C ARG A 64 18.11 -16.82 -6.23
N GLU A 65 16.95 -17.16 -5.73
CA GLU A 65 15.89 -17.84 -6.49
C GLU A 65 15.37 -16.95 -7.61
N ILE A 66 15.03 -15.69 -7.31
CA ILE A 66 14.62 -14.69 -8.31
C ILE A 66 15.68 -14.60 -9.42
N LYS A 67 16.94 -14.43 -9.06
CA LYS A 67 18.04 -14.32 -10.04
C LYS A 67 18.14 -15.54 -10.95
N ARG A 68 18.00 -16.75 -10.39
CA ARG A 68 18.09 -18.02 -11.12
C ARG A 68 16.94 -18.21 -12.09
N GLU A 69 15.73 -17.86 -11.68
CA GLU A 69 14.51 -18.18 -12.40
C GLU A 69 14.02 -17.06 -13.31
N PHE A 70 14.43 -15.83 -13.05
CA PHE A 70 14.00 -14.63 -13.80
C PHE A 70 14.11 -14.80 -15.33
N PRO A 71 15.22 -15.35 -15.91
CA PRO A 71 15.33 -15.48 -17.36
C PRO A 71 14.32 -16.44 -18.00
N ASN A 72 13.75 -17.34 -17.20
CA ASN A 72 12.74 -18.31 -17.67
C ASN A 72 11.33 -17.70 -17.65
N VAL A 73 11.12 -16.67 -16.83
CA VAL A 73 9.82 -16.01 -16.68
C VAL A 73 9.75 -14.74 -17.57
N ILE A 74 10.79 -13.92 -17.51
CA ILE A 74 10.89 -12.66 -18.25
C ILE A 74 11.93 -12.83 -19.38
N ILE A 75 11.46 -13.25 -20.52
CA ILE A 75 12.32 -13.60 -21.64
C ILE A 75 12.81 -12.34 -22.37
N GLY A 76 14.07 -12.35 -22.79
CA GLY A 76 14.62 -11.33 -23.70
C GLY A 76 14.98 -9.99 -23.07
N GLN A 77 15.05 -9.89 -21.74
CA GLN A 77 15.32 -8.63 -21.02
C GLN A 77 16.57 -8.70 -20.10
N PRO A 78 17.76 -9.10 -20.58
CA PRO A 78 18.92 -9.33 -19.71
C PRO A 78 19.46 -8.04 -19.07
N ALA A 79 19.29 -6.88 -19.70
CA ALA A 79 19.70 -5.59 -19.15
C ALA A 79 18.79 -5.20 -17.96
N ALA A 80 17.47 -5.30 -18.14
CA ALA A 80 16.49 -5.05 -17.09
C ALA A 80 16.68 -6.03 -15.91
N GLN A 81 16.92 -7.31 -16.20
CA GLN A 81 17.21 -8.30 -15.15
C GLN A 81 18.41 -7.86 -14.29
N ARG A 82 19.51 -7.47 -14.89
CA ARG A 82 20.71 -7.04 -14.13
C ARG A 82 20.42 -5.85 -13.22
N GLN A 83 19.69 -4.86 -13.72
CA GLN A 83 19.30 -3.69 -12.93
C GLN A 83 18.35 -4.05 -11.78
N ILE A 84 17.32 -4.84 -12.06
CA ILE A 84 16.35 -5.28 -11.05
C ILE A 84 17.04 -6.08 -9.95
N ILE A 85 17.87 -7.07 -10.31
CA ILE A 85 18.60 -7.89 -9.34
C ILE A 85 19.58 -7.04 -8.53
N GLY A 86 20.25 -6.05 -9.15
CA GLY A 86 21.14 -5.12 -8.44
C GLY A 86 20.37 -4.29 -7.40
N THR A 87 19.21 -3.75 -7.76
CA THR A 87 18.36 -2.97 -6.85
C THR A 87 17.79 -3.86 -5.74
N LEU A 88 17.26 -5.04 -6.08
CA LEU A 88 16.74 -5.99 -5.11
C LEU A 88 17.83 -6.54 -4.16
N TYR A 89 19.09 -6.56 -4.58
CA TYR A 89 20.20 -6.92 -3.70
C TYR A 89 20.36 -5.94 -2.54
N ASP A 90 20.24 -4.65 -2.81
CA ASP A 90 20.32 -3.64 -1.76
C ASP A 90 19.12 -3.70 -0.81
N VAL A 91 17.92 -4.01 -1.34
CA VAL A 91 16.72 -4.30 -0.52
C VAL A 91 16.98 -5.52 0.39
N ALA A 92 17.43 -6.63 -0.17
CA ALA A 92 17.70 -7.86 0.59
C ALA A 92 18.81 -7.72 1.64
N LYS A 93 19.67 -6.71 1.50
CA LYS A 93 20.70 -6.34 2.48
C LYS A 93 20.23 -5.34 3.53
N GLY A 94 18.97 -4.91 3.47
CA GLY A 94 18.43 -3.92 4.39
C GLY A 94 19.09 -2.54 4.27
N ARG A 95 19.59 -2.19 3.07
CA ARG A 95 20.27 -0.90 2.82
C ARG A 95 19.29 0.25 2.55
N PHE A 96 18.03 -0.08 2.33
CA PHE A 96 16.98 0.91 2.15
C PHE A 96 16.24 1.14 3.47
N ASN A 97 16.17 2.39 3.89
CA ASN A 97 15.30 2.88 4.97
C ASN A 97 14.05 3.61 4.41
N LYS A 98 13.84 3.51 3.10
CA LYS A 98 12.74 4.10 2.35
C LYS A 98 12.26 3.14 1.25
N PRO A 99 11.11 3.38 0.61
CA PRO A 99 10.62 2.53 -0.47
C PRO A 99 11.63 2.39 -1.60
N CYS A 100 11.78 1.16 -2.10
CA CYS A 100 12.57 0.89 -3.29
C CYS A 100 11.71 1.14 -4.53
N VAL A 101 11.93 2.24 -5.21
CA VAL A 101 11.16 2.65 -6.39
C VAL A 101 11.86 2.23 -7.67
N MET A 102 11.16 1.51 -8.55
CA MET A 102 11.65 1.11 -9.86
C MET A 102 10.73 1.66 -10.96
N LEU A 103 11.28 2.40 -11.91
CA LEU A 103 10.54 2.88 -13.07
C LEU A 103 10.74 1.94 -14.26
N PHE A 104 9.66 1.27 -14.69
CA PHE A 104 9.64 0.43 -15.88
C PHE A 104 9.03 1.20 -17.06
N TYR A 105 9.80 1.45 -18.10
CA TYR A 105 9.34 2.12 -19.31
C TYR A 105 9.65 1.30 -20.56
N GLY A 106 8.93 1.56 -21.63
CA GLY A 106 9.06 0.84 -22.91
C GLY A 106 7.70 0.37 -23.46
N ASN A 107 7.74 -0.32 -24.60
CA ASN A 107 6.57 -0.75 -25.34
C ASN A 107 5.66 -1.70 -24.55
N THR A 108 4.42 -1.84 -24.98
CA THR A 108 3.49 -2.83 -24.42
C THR A 108 4.00 -4.24 -24.69
N GLY A 109 3.75 -5.17 -23.76
CA GLY A 109 4.07 -6.59 -23.94
C GLY A 109 5.51 -7.01 -23.64
N ILE A 110 6.38 -6.11 -23.19
CA ILE A 110 7.80 -6.44 -22.89
C ILE A 110 8.02 -7.00 -21.47
N GLY A 111 6.96 -7.29 -20.72
CA GLY A 111 7.06 -7.96 -19.41
C GLY A 111 7.09 -7.02 -18.19
N LYS A 112 6.76 -5.72 -18.32
CA LYS A 112 6.78 -4.78 -17.18
C LYS A 112 5.90 -5.24 -16.01
N THR A 113 4.62 -5.45 -16.28
CA THR A 113 3.63 -5.90 -15.29
C THR A 113 3.94 -7.31 -14.79
N GLU A 114 4.40 -8.19 -15.69
CA GLU A 114 4.76 -9.56 -15.35
C GLU A 114 5.96 -9.62 -14.40
N THR A 115 6.90 -8.71 -14.55
CA THR A 115 8.04 -8.57 -13.60
C THR A 115 7.56 -8.25 -12.18
N ALA A 116 6.62 -7.31 -12.03
CA ALA A 116 6.09 -6.95 -10.72
C ALA A 116 5.31 -8.11 -10.09
N LYS A 117 4.48 -8.80 -10.88
CA LYS A 117 3.78 -10.01 -10.43
C LYS A 117 4.74 -11.10 -9.96
N TYR A 118 5.76 -11.38 -10.78
CA TYR A 118 6.76 -12.39 -10.46
C TYR A 118 7.49 -12.07 -9.14
N ILE A 119 7.85 -10.82 -8.89
CA ILE A 119 8.49 -10.41 -7.62
C ILE A 119 7.52 -10.64 -6.44
N ALA A 120 6.25 -10.23 -6.57
CA ALA A 120 5.25 -10.43 -5.52
C ALA A 120 5.02 -11.93 -5.24
N GLU A 121 4.92 -12.77 -6.28
CA GLU A 121 4.80 -14.23 -6.15
C GLU A 121 5.98 -14.85 -5.39
N LYS A 122 7.20 -14.36 -5.63
CA LYS A 122 8.41 -14.83 -4.92
C LYS A 122 8.43 -14.42 -3.46
N LEU A 123 7.74 -13.35 -3.09
CA LEU A 123 7.49 -12.99 -1.70
C LEU A 123 6.28 -13.73 -1.09
N ASN A 124 5.60 -14.56 -1.90
CA ASN A 124 4.35 -15.21 -1.52
C ASN A 124 3.28 -14.21 -1.08
N GLU A 125 3.20 -13.10 -1.81
CA GLU A 125 2.26 -12.01 -1.60
C GLU A 125 1.40 -11.78 -2.84
N ARG A 126 0.18 -11.27 -2.62
CA ARG A 126 -0.69 -10.84 -3.71
C ARG A 126 -0.30 -9.44 -4.14
N LEU A 127 0.08 -9.25 -5.43
CA LEU A 127 0.47 -7.94 -5.96
C LEU A 127 -0.62 -6.88 -5.74
N PHE A 128 -0.30 -5.78 -5.05
CA PHE A 128 -1.14 -4.59 -5.06
C PHE A 128 -0.95 -3.86 -6.39
N ARG A 129 -1.99 -3.83 -7.23
CA ARG A 129 -1.93 -3.18 -8.54
C ARG A 129 -2.98 -2.09 -8.65
N LYS A 130 -2.55 -0.87 -8.99
CA LYS A 130 -3.43 0.24 -9.35
C LYS A 130 -3.16 0.69 -10.77
N GLN A 131 -4.19 0.73 -11.61
CA GLN A 131 -4.11 1.18 -12.99
C GLN A 131 -4.73 2.58 -13.09
N PHE A 132 -3.93 3.57 -13.46
CA PHE A 132 -4.34 4.97 -13.43
C PHE A 132 -5.07 5.44 -14.69
N SER A 133 -4.97 4.73 -15.80
CA SER A 133 -5.72 5.06 -17.03
C SER A 133 -7.23 4.89 -16.91
N MET A 134 -7.70 4.18 -15.89
CA MET A 134 -9.14 3.93 -15.68
C MET A 134 -9.85 5.04 -14.90
N LEU A 135 -9.12 6.03 -14.40
CA LEU A 135 -9.68 7.10 -13.58
C LEU A 135 -9.79 8.40 -14.40
N HIS A 136 -10.99 8.97 -14.49
CA HIS A 136 -11.20 10.28 -15.08
C HIS A 136 -10.63 11.40 -14.20
N SER A 137 -10.36 12.58 -14.76
CA SER A 137 -9.60 13.63 -14.06
C SER A 137 -10.22 14.11 -12.74
N GLU A 138 -11.54 14.24 -12.65
CA GLU A 138 -12.24 14.66 -11.43
C GLU A 138 -12.26 13.54 -10.37
N GLU A 139 -12.52 12.32 -10.81
CA GLU A 139 -12.47 11.11 -9.96
C GLU A 139 -11.05 10.87 -9.44
N PHE A 140 -10.04 11.11 -10.29
CA PHE A 140 -8.64 10.95 -9.92
C PHE A 140 -8.23 11.91 -8.78
N THR A 141 -8.69 13.16 -8.83
CA THR A 141 -8.43 14.14 -7.77
C THR A 141 -9.04 13.68 -6.44
N SER A 142 -10.31 13.28 -6.46
CA SER A 142 -11.01 12.80 -5.27
C SER A 142 -10.38 11.51 -4.72
N TYR A 143 -9.93 10.65 -5.61
CA TYR A 143 -9.28 9.39 -5.26
C TYR A 143 -7.90 9.60 -4.60
N LEU A 144 -7.08 10.54 -5.09
CA LEU A 144 -5.75 10.81 -4.53
C LEU A 144 -5.81 11.66 -3.26
N PHE A 145 -6.60 12.72 -3.25
CA PHE A 145 -6.56 13.71 -2.18
C PHE A 145 -7.70 13.55 -1.15
N GLY A 146 -8.46 12.48 -1.27
CA GLY A 146 -9.63 12.25 -0.45
C GLY A 146 -10.85 13.03 -0.93
N GLY A 147 -11.95 12.32 -1.17
CA GLY A 147 -13.25 12.86 -1.53
C GLY A 147 -14.19 12.91 -0.33
N LYS A 148 -15.47 12.63 -0.57
CA LYS A 148 -16.45 12.42 0.49
C LYS A 148 -16.07 11.19 1.32
N HIS A 149 -16.40 11.21 2.60
CA HIS A 149 -16.02 10.15 3.56
C HIS A 149 -16.44 8.71 3.16
N ASN A 150 -17.42 8.56 2.28
CA ASN A 150 -17.87 7.25 1.77
C ASN A 150 -17.23 6.85 0.43
N GLN A 151 -16.28 7.63 -0.09
CA GLN A 151 -15.58 7.30 -1.33
C GLN A 151 -14.27 6.58 -1.02
N ASN A 152 -13.95 5.63 -1.89
CA ASN A 152 -12.67 4.95 -1.82
C ASN A 152 -11.54 5.91 -2.17
N SER A 153 -10.41 5.84 -1.45
CA SER A 153 -9.23 6.65 -1.72
C SER A 153 -7.99 5.78 -1.86
N PHE A 154 -6.95 6.34 -2.47
CA PHE A 154 -5.68 5.66 -2.61
C PHE A 154 -5.01 5.38 -1.25
N ALA A 155 -5.15 6.30 -0.28
CA ALA A 155 -4.67 6.10 1.07
C ALA A 155 -5.37 4.91 1.75
N LYS A 156 -6.71 4.83 1.66
CA LYS A 156 -7.47 3.70 2.18
C LYS A 156 -7.02 2.38 1.55
N GLU A 157 -6.92 2.32 0.23
CA GLU A 157 -6.46 1.10 -0.47
C GLU A 157 -5.02 0.71 -0.08
N LEU A 158 -4.13 1.70 0.16
CA LEU A 158 -2.79 1.43 0.68
C LEU A 158 -2.79 0.85 2.09
N LEU A 159 -3.70 1.31 2.97
CA LEU A 159 -3.86 0.76 4.32
C LEU A 159 -4.37 -0.69 4.30
N GLU A 160 -5.25 -1.01 3.37
CA GLU A 160 -5.87 -2.34 3.23
C GLU A 160 -5.02 -3.33 2.42
N ARG A 161 -3.89 -2.91 1.86
CA ARG A 161 -3.05 -3.78 1.03
C ARG A 161 -2.47 -4.95 1.83
N GLU A 162 -2.37 -6.10 1.16
CA GLU A 162 -1.76 -7.32 1.70
C GLU A 162 -0.38 -7.61 1.10
N SER A 163 0.24 -6.60 0.44
CA SER A 163 1.50 -6.77 -0.27
C SER A 163 2.47 -5.64 -0.02
N ASN A 164 3.74 -6.00 0.08
CA ASN A 164 4.84 -5.05 0.09
C ASN A 164 5.29 -4.64 -1.33
N VAL A 165 4.72 -5.29 -2.36
CA VAL A 165 4.97 -4.95 -3.78
C VAL A 165 3.78 -4.18 -4.33
N ILE A 166 4.02 -2.92 -4.67
CA ILE A 166 3.03 -1.99 -5.20
C ILE A 166 3.35 -1.71 -6.66
N LEU A 167 2.40 -1.98 -7.56
CA LEU A 167 2.49 -1.62 -8.98
C LEU A 167 1.54 -0.48 -9.30
N LEU A 168 2.09 0.66 -9.65
CA LEU A 168 1.36 1.79 -10.20
C LEU A 168 1.45 1.70 -11.73
N ASP A 169 0.42 1.11 -12.35
CA ASP A 169 0.40 0.83 -13.79
C ASP A 169 -0.16 2.01 -14.56
N GLU A 170 0.40 2.25 -15.76
CA GLU A 170 0.04 3.39 -16.61
C GLU A 170 0.16 4.74 -15.88
N PHE A 171 1.23 4.87 -15.10
CA PHE A 171 1.53 6.05 -14.27
C PHE A 171 1.75 7.33 -15.11
N ASP A 172 2.01 7.17 -16.41
CA ASP A 172 2.18 8.26 -17.37
C ASP A 172 0.86 8.83 -17.92
N LYS A 173 -0.28 8.22 -17.63
CA LYS A 173 -1.59 8.63 -18.19
C LYS A 173 -2.26 9.79 -17.47
N PRO A 174 -2.23 9.91 -16.13
CA PRO A 174 -2.77 11.05 -15.43
C PRO A 174 -2.08 12.37 -15.79
N ASN A 175 -2.77 13.47 -15.50
CA ASN A 175 -2.16 14.79 -15.65
C ASN A 175 -0.92 14.91 -14.75
N PRO A 176 0.23 15.40 -15.26
CA PRO A 176 1.48 15.52 -14.50
C PRO A 176 1.38 16.30 -13.19
N VAL A 177 0.38 17.18 -13.03
CA VAL A 177 0.14 17.89 -11.76
C VAL A 177 -0.07 16.95 -10.58
N PHE A 178 -0.57 15.74 -10.82
CA PHE A 178 -0.80 14.75 -9.77
C PHE A 178 0.47 13.99 -9.33
N TYR A 179 1.57 14.07 -10.07
CA TYR A 179 2.79 13.37 -9.70
C TYR A 179 3.37 13.85 -8.37
N SER A 180 3.12 15.12 -8.02
CA SER A 180 3.55 15.67 -6.74
C SER A 180 2.97 14.94 -5.53
N ALA A 181 1.76 14.36 -5.65
CA ALA A 181 1.15 13.57 -4.57
C ALA A 181 1.95 12.31 -4.22
N PHE A 182 2.78 11.82 -5.13
CA PHE A 182 3.56 10.61 -4.95
C PHE A 182 4.99 10.87 -4.44
N TYR A 183 5.45 12.11 -4.37
CA TYR A 183 6.83 12.39 -3.95
C TYR A 183 7.10 11.90 -2.54
N GLN A 184 6.20 12.18 -1.61
CA GLN A 184 6.36 11.74 -0.23
C GLN A 184 6.28 10.21 -0.12
N LEU A 185 5.37 9.58 -0.87
CA LEU A 185 5.29 8.12 -0.94
C LEU A 185 6.59 7.50 -1.44
N PHE A 186 7.19 8.05 -2.48
CA PHE A 186 8.41 7.49 -3.07
C PHE A 186 9.67 7.79 -2.26
N ASP A 187 9.70 8.89 -1.53
CA ASP A 187 10.87 9.30 -0.76
C ASP A 187 10.84 8.85 0.69
N GLU A 188 9.68 8.88 1.32
CA GLU A 188 9.51 8.59 2.75
C GLU A 188 8.67 7.35 3.04
N GLY A 189 7.92 6.85 2.06
CA GLY A 189 6.97 5.73 2.25
C GLY A 189 5.67 6.16 2.90
N VAL A 190 5.36 7.45 2.89
CA VAL A 190 4.15 8.01 3.50
C VAL A 190 3.25 8.55 2.40
N PHE A 191 1.98 8.23 2.48
CA PHE A 191 0.94 8.83 1.65
C PHE A 191 -0.22 9.25 2.54
N ALA A 192 -0.58 10.53 2.49
CA ALA A 192 -1.67 11.09 3.27
C ALA A 192 -2.71 11.74 2.36
N ASP A 193 -3.98 11.56 2.69
CA ASP A 193 -5.08 12.31 2.11
C ASP A 193 -5.83 13.10 3.21
N LYS A 194 -7.00 13.63 2.89
CA LYS A 194 -7.79 14.42 3.86
C LYS A 194 -8.39 13.56 4.99
N ASN A 195 -8.47 12.25 4.82
CA ASN A 195 -9.18 11.35 5.71
C ASN A 195 -8.22 10.40 6.45
N PHE A 196 -7.00 10.18 5.92
CA PHE A 196 -5.98 9.24 6.41
C PHE A 196 -4.58 9.82 6.38
#